data_f347e8244a0dbb32ab982add93d92b2d
#
_entry.id   f347e8244a0dbb32ab982add93d92b2d
#
_cell.length_a   1.000
_cell.length_b   1.000
_cell.length_c   1.000
_cell.angle_alpha   90.00
_cell.angle_beta   90.00
_cell.angle_gamma   90.00
#
_symmetry.space_group_name_H-M   'P 1'
#
loop_
_entity.id
_entity.type
_entity.pdbx_description
1 polymer ?
#
loop_
_entity_poly.entity_id
_entity_poly.type
_entity_poly.pdbx_seq_one_letter_code
_entity_poly.pdbx_strand_id
1 'polypeptide(L)'
;SRTMHASLSEMAQLTLNASFDATEMMSWRASLKANGEALGLGKITINDIVLFAVSRVLMQHPEVNSAMIGDSIRTYAHANIGHAVDTERGLLVPTLFGADKMTLAELSAAAKAAAAKAREGALTPDEMSGGSFTVTNLGSLGIESFTPVINPPQVAILGVCAAVNRLRDDGSVYPAMGLSLTFDHRALD
;
A
#
# COMPACT_ATOMS: atom_id res chain seq x y z
N SER A 1 -2.31 18.56 -6.34
CA SER A 1 -1.28 18.75 -7.38
C SER A 1 -0.03 19.49 -6.86
N ARG A 2 -0.14 20.51 -5.98
CA ARG A 2 1.02 21.18 -5.38
C ARG A 2 1.89 20.24 -4.56
N THR A 3 1.30 19.38 -3.75
CA THR A 3 2.02 18.38 -2.93
C THR A 3 2.82 17.40 -3.79
N MET A 4 2.24 16.91 -4.88
CA MET A 4 2.94 15.98 -5.79
C MET A 4 4.06 16.67 -6.57
N HIS A 5 3.88 17.92 -6.96
CA HIS A 5 4.94 18.70 -7.59
C HIS A 5 6.11 18.94 -6.62
N ALA A 6 5.82 19.32 -5.37
CA ALA A 6 6.84 19.47 -4.34
C ALA A 6 7.57 18.14 -4.08
N SER A 7 6.85 17.04 -3.98
CA SER A 7 7.44 15.72 -3.83
C SER A 7 8.48 15.41 -4.92
N LEU A 8 8.12 15.61 -6.20
CA LEU A 8 9.02 15.33 -7.32
C LEU A 8 10.20 16.31 -7.43
N SER A 9 10.04 17.55 -6.97
CA SER A 9 11.10 18.56 -7.06
C SER A 9 12.06 18.56 -5.87
N GLU A 10 11.64 18.07 -4.71
CA GLU A 10 12.40 18.14 -3.47
C GLU A 10 13.02 16.81 -3.04
N MET A 11 12.56 15.69 -3.60
CA MET A 11 13.01 14.33 -3.24
C MET A 11 13.82 13.69 -4.35
N ALA A 12 14.85 12.93 -3.98
CA ALA A 12 15.64 12.11 -4.91
C ALA A 12 14.96 10.75 -5.10
N GLN A 13 13.81 10.72 -5.79
CA GLN A 13 13.00 9.52 -5.92
C GLN A 13 13.62 8.50 -6.87
N LEU A 14 13.75 7.25 -6.38
CA LEU A 14 14.12 6.08 -7.15
C LEU A 14 13.04 5.02 -7.03
N THR A 15 12.67 4.38 -8.15
CA THR A 15 11.68 3.29 -8.15
C THR A 15 12.33 1.97 -8.51
N LEU A 16 12.15 0.98 -7.65
CA LEU A 16 12.50 -0.42 -7.91
C LEU A 16 11.23 -1.20 -8.22
N ASN A 17 11.29 -2.00 -9.29
CA ASN A 17 10.20 -2.87 -9.70
C ASN A 17 10.61 -4.33 -9.48
N ALA A 18 9.73 -5.10 -8.84
CA ALA A 18 9.87 -6.53 -8.63
C ALA A 18 8.53 -7.23 -8.87
N SER A 19 8.54 -8.54 -8.93
CA SER A 19 7.31 -9.33 -8.95
C SER A 19 7.49 -10.59 -8.12
N PHE A 20 6.40 -11.11 -7.60
CA PHE A 20 6.39 -12.37 -6.86
C PHE A 20 5.30 -13.31 -7.40
N ASP A 21 5.47 -14.60 -7.14
CA ASP A 21 4.46 -15.62 -7.44
C ASP A 21 3.26 -15.44 -6.49
N ALA A 22 2.13 -15.02 -7.03
CA ALA A 22 0.91 -14.74 -6.28
C ALA A 22 -0.02 -15.96 -6.14
N THR A 23 0.40 -17.15 -6.58
CA THR A 23 -0.43 -18.36 -6.58
C THR A 23 -1.01 -18.65 -5.20
N GLU A 24 -0.16 -18.73 -4.17
CA GLU A 24 -0.59 -19.03 -2.79
C GLU A 24 -1.52 -17.95 -2.23
N MET A 25 -1.18 -16.68 -2.45
CA MET A 25 -2.01 -15.57 -1.98
C MET A 25 -3.40 -15.58 -2.63
N MET A 26 -3.48 -15.86 -3.92
CA MET A 26 -4.75 -15.93 -4.63
C MET A 26 -5.57 -17.16 -4.21
N SER A 27 -4.93 -18.30 -4.01
CA SER A 27 -5.55 -19.53 -3.51
C SER A 27 -6.10 -19.30 -2.10
N TRP A 28 -5.31 -18.70 -1.21
CA TRP A 28 -5.74 -18.38 0.14
C TRP A 28 -6.94 -17.41 0.14
N ARG A 29 -6.87 -16.34 -0.67
CA ARG A 29 -8.00 -15.42 -0.82
C ARG A 29 -9.25 -16.10 -1.33
N ALA A 30 -9.13 -17.06 -2.28
CA ALA A 30 -10.26 -17.84 -2.78
C ALA A 30 -10.87 -18.72 -1.66
N SER A 31 -10.04 -19.34 -0.85
CA SER A 31 -10.47 -20.12 0.32
C SER A 31 -11.19 -19.24 1.36
N LEU A 32 -10.66 -18.05 1.65
CA LEU A 32 -11.33 -17.08 2.55
C LEU A 32 -12.70 -16.65 2.02
N LYS A 33 -12.81 -16.43 0.71
CA LYS A 33 -14.10 -16.10 0.09
C LYS A 33 -15.13 -17.22 0.20
N ALA A 34 -14.68 -18.46 0.08
CA ALA A 34 -15.57 -19.64 0.11
C ALA A 34 -15.99 -20.01 1.53
N ASN A 35 -15.10 -19.88 2.52
CA ASN A 35 -15.27 -20.49 3.85
C ASN A 35 -15.13 -19.48 5.02
N GLY A 36 -14.72 -18.24 4.75
CA GLY A 36 -14.34 -17.28 5.78
C GLY A 36 -15.48 -16.45 6.35
N GLU A 37 -16.73 -16.65 5.90
CA GLU A 37 -17.86 -15.79 6.31
C GLU A 37 -18.11 -15.86 7.82
N ALA A 38 -18.09 -17.06 8.41
CA ALA A 38 -18.24 -17.26 9.84
C ALA A 38 -17.15 -16.61 10.70
N LEU A 39 -15.98 -16.33 10.10
CA LEU A 39 -14.84 -15.65 10.74
C LEU A 39 -14.76 -14.15 10.39
N GLY A 40 -15.75 -13.61 9.68
CA GLY A 40 -15.73 -12.23 9.18
C GLY A 40 -14.70 -11.99 8.05
N LEU A 41 -14.14 -13.04 7.47
CA LEU A 41 -13.06 -12.97 6.46
C LEU A 41 -13.55 -13.16 5.02
N GLY A 42 -14.82 -13.48 4.80
CA GLY A 42 -15.37 -13.76 3.46
C GLY A 42 -15.28 -12.58 2.48
N LYS A 43 -15.14 -11.36 2.99
CA LYS A 43 -15.02 -10.13 2.17
C LYS A 43 -13.60 -9.61 2.03
N ILE A 44 -12.59 -10.37 2.44
CA ILE A 44 -11.17 -9.99 2.30
C ILE A 44 -10.79 -9.89 0.82
N THR A 45 -10.13 -8.81 0.47
CA THR A 45 -9.61 -8.53 -0.87
C THR A 45 -8.11 -8.77 -0.94
N ILE A 46 -7.56 -8.89 -2.15
CA ILE A 46 -6.10 -8.93 -2.36
C ILE A 46 -5.45 -7.66 -1.76
N ASN A 47 -6.08 -6.50 -1.93
CA ASN A 47 -5.56 -5.26 -1.37
C ASN A 47 -5.48 -5.29 0.18
N ASP A 48 -6.47 -5.87 0.86
CA ASP A 48 -6.43 -6.04 2.32
C ASP A 48 -5.27 -6.93 2.76
N ILE A 49 -5.00 -8.02 2.00
CA ILE A 49 -3.87 -8.90 2.26
C ILE A 49 -2.54 -8.16 2.09
N VAL A 50 -2.40 -7.37 1.03
CA VAL A 50 -1.19 -6.56 0.79
C VAL A 50 -1.00 -5.53 1.90
N LEU A 51 -2.03 -4.77 2.26
CA LEU A 51 -1.97 -3.79 3.36
C LEU A 51 -1.54 -4.46 4.68
N PHE A 52 -2.10 -5.64 4.97
CA PHE A 52 -1.75 -6.42 6.14
C PHE A 52 -0.28 -6.87 6.11
N ALA A 53 0.19 -7.43 5.00
CA ALA A 53 1.58 -7.85 4.84
C ALA A 53 2.54 -6.66 4.99
N VAL A 54 2.26 -5.53 4.32
CA VAL A 54 3.05 -4.29 4.42
C VAL A 54 3.12 -3.82 5.86
N SER A 55 2.01 -3.83 6.61
CA SER A 55 2.00 -3.40 8.01
C SER A 55 2.96 -4.21 8.89
N ARG A 56 3.18 -5.49 8.58
CA ARG A 56 4.09 -6.37 9.32
C ARG A 56 5.54 -6.20 8.88
N VAL A 57 5.77 -6.07 7.56
CA VAL A 57 7.11 -5.86 7.00
C VAL A 57 7.71 -4.53 7.45
N LEU A 58 6.92 -3.45 7.49
CA LEU A 58 7.38 -2.14 7.96
C LEU A 58 7.95 -2.16 9.38
N MET A 59 7.46 -3.05 10.25
CA MET A 59 7.99 -3.20 11.61
C MET A 59 9.37 -3.86 11.65
N GLN A 60 9.79 -4.52 10.57
CA GLN A 60 11.11 -5.11 10.41
C GLN A 60 12.08 -4.16 9.67
N HIS A 61 11.54 -3.09 9.07
CA HIS A 61 12.27 -2.10 8.28
C HIS A 61 11.93 -0.68 8.75
N PRO A 62 12.39 -0.28 9.97
CA PRO A 62 12.06 1.04 10.53
C PRO A 62 12.58 2.20 9.69
N GLU A 63 13.65 1.99 8.92
CA GLU A 63 14.18 2.97 7.96
C GLU A 63 13.17 3.32 6.87
N VAL A 64 12.38 2.36 6.40
CA VAL A 64 11.31 2.57 5.41
C VAL A 64 10.05 3.14 6.07
N ASN A 65 9.80 2.78 7.34
CA ASN A 65 8.68 3.29 8.15
C ASN A 65 9.04 4.65 8.78
N SER A 66 9.40 5.62 7.96
CA SER A 66 9.98 6.88 8.42
C SER A 66 9.51 8.08 7.59
N ALA A 67 9.85 9.27 8.08
CA ALA A 67 9.63 10.54 7.39
C ALA A 67 10.89 11.40 7.42
N MET A 68 11.13 12.16 6.37
CA MET A 68 12.18 13.18 6.32
C MET A 68 11.59 14.52 6.74
N ILE A 69 12.10 15.11 7.82
CA ILE A 69 11.64 16.37 8.37
C ILE A 69 12.84 17.32 8.48
N GLY A 70 12.95 18.26 7.55
CA GLY A 70 14.17 19.02 7.35
C GLY A 70 15.33 18.07 6.98
N ASP A 71 16.44 18.15 7.72
CA ASP A 71 17.62 17.30 7.54
C ASP A 71 17.64 16.08 8.48
N SER A 72 16.49 15.74 9.08
CA SER A 72 16.40 14.65 10.04
C SER A 72 15.42 13.57 9.59
N ILE A 73 15.78 12.30 9.79
CA ILE A 73 14.90 11.16 9.57
C ILE A 73 14.22 10.82 10.90
N ARG A 74 12.89 10.79 10.88
CA ARG A 74 12.06 10.36 12.00
C ARG A 74 11.46 8.99 11.69
N THR A 75 11.81 7.98 12.46
CA THR A 75 11.17 6.66 12.42
C THR A 75 9.88 6.65 13.23
N TYR A 76 8.92 5.82 12.81
CA TYR A 76 7.64 5.65 13.51
C TYR A 76 7.63 4.33 14.29
N ALA A 77 7.08 4.37 15.51
CA ALA A 77 6.94 3.20 16.37
C ALA A 77 5.87 2.21 15.88
N HIS A 78 4.96 2.67 15.01
CA HIS A 78 3.86 1.89 14.44
C HIS A 78 3.75 2.15 12.95
N ALA A 79 3.22 1.16 12.21
CA ALA A 79 2.88 1.33 10.80
C ALA A 79 1.54 2.07 10.68
N ASN A 80 1.60 3.34 10.25
CA ASN A 80 0.43 4.14 9.89
C ASN A 80 0.35 4.20 8.37
N ILE A 81 -0.51 3.36 7.78
CA ILE A 81 -0.51 3.16 6.33
C ILE A 81 -1.51 4.11 5.66
N GLY A 82 -1.01 4.99 4.81
CA GLY A 82 -1.82 5.72 3.84
C GLY A 82 -2.35 4.75 2.78
N HIS A 83 -3.66 4.68 2.64
CA HIS A 83 -4.33 3.86 1.64
C HIS A 83 -4.89 4.76 0.54
N ALA A 84 -4.29 4.74 -0.65
CA ALA A 84 -4.75 5.56 -1.77
C ALA A 84 -6.12 5.09 -2.28
N VAL A 85 -7.08 6.00 -2.32
CA VAL A 85 -8.46 5.77 -2.76
C VAL A 85 -8.81 6.76 -3.87
N ASP A 86 -9.20 6.25 -5.02
CA ASP A 86 -9.72 7.06 -6.11
C ASP A 86 -11.16 7.46 -5.85
N THR A 87 -11.46 8.76 -6.06
CA THR A 87 -12.79 9.36 -5.86
C THR A 87 -13.11 10.34 -7.00
N GLU A 88 -14.36 10.69 -7.18
CA GLU A 88 -14.80 11.69 -8.15
C GLU A 88 -14.13 13.07 -7.96
N ARG A 89 -13.64 13.35 -6.72
CA ARG A 89 -12.94 14.58 -6.35
C ARG A 89 -11.42 14.49 -6.51
N GLY A 90 -10.91 13.33 -7.00
CA GLY A 90 -9.50 13.02 -7.14
C GLY A 90 -9.02 11.97 -6.12
N LEU A 91 -7.70 11.76 -6.11
CA LEU A 91 -7.07 10.79 -5.23
C LEU A 91 -6.99 11.32 -3.79
N LEU A 92 -7.55 10.57 -2.85
CA LEU A 92 -7.43 10.80 -1.40
C LEU A 92 -6.64 9.67 -0.75
N VAL A 93 -5.93 9.99 0.33
CA VAL A 93 -5.06 9.02 1.02
C VAL A 93 -5.40 9.02 2.52
N PRO A 94 -6.51 8.37 2.93
CA PRO A 94 -6.77 8.16 4.35
C PRO A 94 -5.70 7.29 5.01
N THR A 95 -5.45 7.52 6.30
CA THR A 95 -4.45 6.83 7.10
C THR A 95 -5.09 5.76 7.98
N LEU A 96 -4.57 4.54 7.89
CA LEU A 96 -4.89 3.43 8.78
C LEU A 96 -3.87 3.44 9.93
N PHE A 97 -4.24 4.02 11.06
CA PHE A 97 -3.35 4.18 12.22
C PHE A 97 -3.12 2.86 12.94
N GLY A 98 -1.87 2.56 13.30
CA GLY A 98 -1.51 1.36 14.04
C GLY A 98 -1.87 0.06 13.31
N ALA A 99 -1.76 0.04 11.99
CA ALA A 99 -2.09 -1.11 11.14
C ALA A 99 -1.32 -2.39 11.53
N ASP A 100 -0.13 -2.24 12.10
CA ASP A 100 0.70 -3.33 12.64
C ASP A 100 0.05 -4.07 13.81
N LYS A 101 -0.89 -3.46 14.53
CA LYS A 101 -1.61 -4.06 15.66
C LYS A 101 -2.93 -4.69 15.28
N MET A 102 -3.45 -4.38 14.11
CA MET A 102 -4.74 -4.89 13.66
C MET A 102 -4.65 -6.33 13.17
N THR A 103 -5.68 -7.11 13.42
CA THR A 103 -5.91 -8.38 12.70
C THR A 103 -6.27 -8.08 11.24
N LEU A 104 -6.19 -9.09 10.36
CA LEU A 104 -6.60 -8.92 8.95
C LEU A 104 -8.06 -8.47 8.82
N ALA A 105 -8.96 -8.99 9.67
CA ALA A 105 -10.37 -8.61 9.67
C ALA A 105 -10.57 -7.14 10.05
N GLU A 106 -9.91 -6.69 11.13
CA GLU A 106 -9.97 -5.32 11.60
C GLU A 106 -9.38 -4.35 10.57
N LEU A 107 -8.21 -4.68 10.00
CA LEU A 107 -7.58 -3.85 8.96
C LEU A 107 -8.46 -3.74 7.71
N SER A 108 -9.03 -4.84 7.25
CA SER A 108 -9.96 -4.84 6.12
C SER A 108 -11.20 -3.99 6.40
N ALA A 109 -11.78 -4.08 7.60
CA ALA A 109 -12.92 -3.26 8.00
C ALA A 109 -12.55 -1.76 8.03
N ALA A 110 -11.41 -1.42 8.64
CA ALA A 110 -10.90 -0.05 8.70
C ALA A 110 -10.62 0.52 7.30
N ALA A 111 -9.97 -0.24 6.42
CA ALA A 111 -9.69 0.18 5.04
C ALA A 111 -10.97 0.45 4.24
N LYS A 112 -11.98 -0.40 4.36
CA LYS A 112 -13.28 -0.22 3.70
C LYS A 112 -14.03 0.98 4.24
N ALA A 113 -14.05 1.18 5.56
CA ALA A 113 -14.67 2.35 6.19
C ALA A 113 -13.99 3.66 5.75
N ALA A 114 -12.65 3.70 5.72
CA ALA A 114 -11.90 4.84 5.25
C ALA A 114 -12.16 5.13 3.76
N ALA A 115 -12.23 4.09 2.91
CA ALA A 115 -12.54 4.24 1.50
C ALA A 115 -13.99 4.73 1.26
N ALA A 116 -14.96 4.31 2.06
CA ALA A 116 -16.33 4.80 2.00
C ALA A 116 -16.39 6.30 2.35
N LYS A 117 -15.81 6.70 3.48
CA LYS A 117 -15.70 8.11 3.88
C LYS A 117 -14.99 8.97 2.81
N ALA A 118 -13.94 8.43 2.17
CA ALA A 118 -13.25 9.13 1.10
C ALA A 118 -14.17 9.45 -0.07
N ARG A 119 -14.95 8.47 -0.54
CA ARG A 119 -15.89 8.65 -1.65
C ARG A 119 -17.05 9.59 -1.31
N GLU A 120 -17.53 9.55 -0.07
CA GLU A 120 -18.57 10.45 0.44
C GLU A 120 -18.06 11.87 0.71
N GLY A 121 -16.73 12.08 0.70
CA GLY A 121 -16.11 13.36 1.04
C GLY A 121 -16.20 13.71 2.52
N ALA A 122 -16.29 12.70 3.39
CA ALA A 122 -16.47 12.81 4.83
C ALA A 122 -15.17 12.62 5.63
N LEU A 123 -14.02 12.51 4.95
CA LEU A 123 -12.71 12.43 5.62
C LEU A 123 -12.34 13.75 6.28
N THR A 124 -11.89 13.67 7.52
CA THR A 124 -11.30 14.80 8.23
C THR A 124 -9.83 15.01 7.84
N PRO A 125 -9.25 16.21 8.03
CA PRO A 125 -7.82 16.44 7.83
C PRO A 125 -6.92 15.49 8.64
N ASP A 126 -7.32 15.15 9.88
CA ASP A 126 -6.57 14.24 10.74
C ASP A 126 -6.54 12.81 10.19
N GLU A 127 -7.64 12.36 9.58
CA GLU A 127 -7.70 11.04 8.93
C GLU A 127 -6.83 10.95 7.65
N MET A 128 -6.41 12.09 7.10
CA MET A 128 -5.55 12.19 5.90
C MET A 128 -4.10 12.55 6.24
N SER A 129 -3.73 12.63 7.51
CA SER A 129 -2.41 13.02 7.98
C SER A 129 -1.76 11.93 8.82
N GLY A 130 -0.48 12.09 9.17
CA GLY A 130 0.21 11.19 10.11
C GLY A 130 0.55 9.80 9.58
N GLY A 131 0.36 9.55 8.28
CA GLY A 131 0.81 8.33 7.64
C GLY A 131 2.33 8.22 7.64
N SER A 132 2.85 7.01 7.89
CA SER A 132 4.29 6.71 7.87
C SER A 132 4.76 6.08 6.56
N PHE A 133 3.83 5.51 5.82
CA PHE A 133 4.05 4.84 4.53
C PHE A 133 2.75 4.86 3.72
N THR A 134 2.82 4.85 2.41
CA THR A 134 1.62 4.82 1.56
C THR A 134 1.60 3.57 0.67
N VAL A 135 0.42 2.99 0.48
CA VAL A 135 0.16 1.94 -0.50
C VAL A 135 -0.86 2.46 -1.52
N THR A 136 -0.51 2.35 -2.79
CA THR A 136 -1.38 2.69 -3.92
C THR A 136 -1.52 1.50 -4.86
N ASN A 137 -2.72 1.17 -5.30
CA ASN A 137 -3.00 -0.04 -6.06
C ASN A 137 -3.65 0.28 -7.41
N LEU A 138 -2.94 0.00 -8.49
CA LEU A 138 -3.41 0.12 -9.87
C LEU A 138 -3.58 -1.24 -10.56
N GLY A 139 -3.47 -2.34 -9.81
CA GLY A 139 -3.56 -3.69 -10.35
C GLY A 139 -4.91 -4.00 -11.01
N SER A 140 -6.01 -3.46 -10.48
CA SER A 140 -7.35 -3.60 -11.08
C SER A 140 -7.51 -2.89 -12.42
N LEU A 141 -6.61 -1.95 -12.75
CA LEU A 141 -6.55 -1.24 -14.03
C LEU A 141 -5.65 -1.92 -15.05
N GLY A 142 -5.05 -3.07 -14.71
CA GLY A 142 -4.17 -3.81 -15.60
C GLY A 142 -2.75 -3.22 -15.71
N ILE A 143 -2.36 -2.31 -14.80
CA ILE A 143 -1.02 -1.70 -14.80
C ILE A 143 -0.02 -2.70 -14.22
N GLU A 144 1.01 -3.05 -15.01
CA GLU A 144 2.02 -4.05 -14.65
C GLU A 144 3.21 -3.47 -13.86
N SER A 145 3.52 -2.19 -14.10
CA SER A 145 4.52 -1.42 -13.36
C SER A 145 4.25 0.07 -13.51
N PHE A 146 4.60 0.86 -12.51
CA PHE A 146 4.52 2.32 -12.57
C PHE A 146 5.46 2.94 -11.54
N THR A 147 5.62 4.25 -11.57
CA THR A 147 6.42 5.01 -10.62
C THR A 147 5.47 5.78 -9.69
N PRO A 148 5.06 5.22 -8.54
CA PRO A 148 4.25 5.96 -7.59
C PRO A 148 5.04 7.14 -7.02
N VAL A 149 4.38 8.28 -6.84
CA VAL A 149 4.98 9.49 -6.28
C VAL A 149 4.81 9.49 -4.77
N ILE A 150 5.91 9.70 -4.04
CA ILE A 150 5.92 9.68 -2.57
C ILE A 150 4.99 10.77 -2.02
N ASN A 151 4.27 10.45 -0.95
CA ASN A 151 3.43 11.39 -0.21
C ASN A 151 4.24 12.04 0.93
N PRO A 152 4.74 13.27 0.77
CA PRO A 152 5.57 13.91 1.79
C PRO A 152 4.85 14.01 3.15
N PRO A 153 5.55 13.92 4.26
CA PRO A 153 7.01 13.79 4.45
C PRO A 153 7.53 12.34 4.50
N GLN A 154 6.72 11.36 4.12
CA GLN A 154 7.11 9.94 4.07
C GLN A 154 8.32 9.75 3.15
N VAL A 155 9.13 8.72 3.43
CA VAL A 155 10.33 8.42 2.63
C VAL A 155 10.07 7.39 1.54
N ALA A 156 8.92 6.69 1.56
CA ALA A 156 8.63 5.67 0.58
C ALA A 156 7.12 5.46 0.35
N ILE A 157 6.80 4.84 -0.80
CA ILE A 157 5.45 4.46 -1.23
C ILE A 157 5.53 3.14 -2.02
N LEU A 158 4.58 2.23 -1.77
CA LEU A 158 4.44 0.99 -2.53
C LEU A 158 3.30 1.09 -3.54
N GLY A 159 3.64 0.88 -4.81
CA GLY A 159 2.70 0.61 -5.88
C GLY A 159 2.41 -0.89 -5.99
N VAL A 160 1.14 -1.26 -5.95
CA VAL A 160 0.66 -2.62 -6.21
C VAL A 160 0.17 -2.68 -7.65
N CYS A 161 0.68 -3.64 -8.41
CA CYS A 161 0.44 -3.76 -9.84
C CYS A 161 -0.45 -4.96 -10.17
N ALA A 162 -0.78 -5.13 -11.43
CA ALA A 162 -1.57 -6.27 -11.91
C ALA A 162 -0.82 -7.59 -11.70
N ALA A 163 -1.57 -8.65 -11.51
CA ALA A 163 -1.06 -10.01 -11.65
C ALA A 163 -1.16 -10.43 -13.12
N VAL A 164 -0.05 -10.80 -13.70
CA VAL A 164 0.05 -11.28 -15.09
C VAL A 164 0.57 -12.72 -15.12
N ASN A 165 0.11 -13.49 -16.07
CA ASN A 165 0.59 -14.85 -16.24
C ASN A 165 2.03 -14.88 -16.77
N ARG A 166 2.92 -15.59 -16.08
CA ARG A 166 4.30 -15.84 -16.51
C ARG A 166 4.58 -17.33 -16.58
N LEU A 167 5.56 -17.70 -17.37
CA LEU A 167 6.05 -19.08 -17.49
C LEU A 167 7.18 -19.31 -16.48
N ARG A 168 7.17 -20.51 -15.84
CA ARG A 168 8.34 -21.04 -15.14
C ARG A 168 9.26 -21.78 -16.10
N ASP A 169 10.44 -22.10 -15.66
CA ASP A 169 11.42 -22.87 -16.44
C ASP A 169 10.93 -24.26 -16.84
N ASP A 170 10.01 -24.86 -16.08
CA ASP A 170 9.35 -26.13 -16.37
C ASP A 170 8.18 -26.03 -17.35
N GLY A 171 7.88 -24.82 -17.85
CA GLY A 171 6.78 -24.52 -18.76
C GLY A 171 5.41 -24.35 -18.06
N SER A 172 5.33 -24.46 -16.75
CA SER A 172 4.09 -24.18 -16.02
C SER A 172 3.80 -22.66 -15.95
N VAL A 173 2.52 -22.30 -15.85
CA VAL A 173 2.06 -20.92 -15.78
C VAL A 173 1.75 -20.54 -14.34
N TYR A 174 2.13 -19.34 -13.93
CA TYR A 174 1.80 -18.79 -12.63
C TYR A 174 1.41 -17.31 -12.71
N PRO A 175 0.54 -16.80 -11.82
CA PRO A 175 0.25 -15.37 -11.71
C PRO A 175 1.41 -14.66 -11.00
N ALA A 176 2.13 -13.80 -11.70
CA ALA A 176 3.16 -12.91 -11.14
C ALA A 176 2.52 -11.56 -10.83
N MET A 177 2.53 -11.15 -9.56
CA MET A 177 2.06 -9.82 -9.16
C MET A 177 3.24 -8.85 -9.09
N GLY A 178 3.13 -7.72 -9.79
CA GLY A 178 4.12 -6.66 -9.76
C GLY A 178 4.01 -5.78 -8.52
N LEU A 179 5.15 -5.32 -8.03
CA LEU A 179 5.32 -4.33 -6.99
C LEU A 179 6.29 -3.25 -7.45
N SER A 180 5.96 -1.99 -7.21
CA SER A 180 6.78 -0.83 -7.53
C SER A 180 7.04 -0.03 -6.27
N LEU A 181 8.23 -0.12 -5.69
CA LEU A 181 8.63 0.62 -4.50
C LEU A 181 9.38 1.87 -4.92
N THR A 182 8.82 3.04 -4.63
CA THR A 182 9.51 4.31 -4.77
C THR A 182 9.98 4.79 -3.40
N PHE A 183 11.22 5.23 -3.30
CA PHE A 183 11.78 5.77 -2.06
C PHE A 183 12.66 7.01 -2.35
N ASP A 184 12.85 7.81 -1.31
CA ASP A 184 13.73 8.98 -1.34
C ASP A 184 15.17 8.55 -1.03
N HIS A 185 16.03 8.59 -2.05
CA HIS A 185 17.43 8.17 -1.95
C HIS A 185 18.30 9.06 -1.04
N ARG A 186 17.74 10.16 -0.51
CA ARG A 186 18.37 10.93 0.57
C ARG A 186 18.21 10.27 1.94
N ALA A 187 17.20 9.41 2.10
CA ALA A 187 16.85 8.75 3.35
C ALA A 187 17.17 7.24 3.33
N LEU A 188 17.18 6.62 2.16
CA LEU A 188 17.36 5.17 1.96
C LEU A 188 18.38 4.90 0.86
N ASP A 189 19.28 3.93 1.07
CA ASP A 189 20.24 3.42 0.09
C ASP A 189 19.74 2.13 -0.57
#